data_0092e32f7c337f7ba12fc8ead478bed1
#
_entry.id   0092e32f7c337f7ba12fc8ead478bed1
#
_cell.length_a   1.000
_cell.length_b   1.000
_cell.length_c   1.000
_cell.angle_alpha   90.00
_cell.angle_beta   90.00
_cell.angle_gamma   90.00
#
_symmetry.space_group_name_H-M   'P 1'
#
loop_
_entity.id
_entity.type
_entity.pdbx_description
1 polymer ?
#
loop_
_entity_poly.entity_id
_entity_poly.type
_entity_poly.pdbx_seq_one_letter_code
_entity_poly.pdbx_strand_id
1 'polypeptide(L)' 'MPSEDTLLKETIKHLEEAARRIRTSRYLLEENALDEDSDYLRLVAQLSGALDMTEAARREARRLRDAG' A
#
# COMPACT_ATOMS: atom_id res chain seq x y z
N MET A 1 -4.67 26.51 -8.32
CA MET A 1 -4.15 25.12 -8.45
C MET A 1 -3.19 24.81 -7.33
N PRO A 2 -3.27 23.63 -6.71
CA PRO A 2 -2.28 23.27 -5.70
C PRO A 2 -0.89 23.15 -6.32
N SER A 3 0.13 23.45 -5.53
CA SER A 3 1.52 23.31 -5.96
C SER A 3 1.89 21.84 -6.08
N GLU A 4 2.99 21.54 -6.77
CA GLU A 4 3.52 20.18 -6.88
C GLU A 4 3.82 19.60 -5.49
N ASP A 5 4.35 20.42 -4.59
CA ASP A 5 4.63 20.00 -3.22
C ASP A 5 3.35 19.57 -2.49
N THR A 6 2.28 20.35 -2.63
CA THR A 6 0.99 20.00 -2.03
C THR A 6 0.43 18.71 -2.60
N LEU A 7 0.51 18.53 -3.93
CA LEU A 7 0.06 17.30 -4.58
C LEU A 7 0.84 16.08 -4.08
N LEU A 8 2.16 16.22 -3.95
CA LEU A 8 3.00 15.13 -3.45
C LEU A 8 2.71 14.80 -1.99
N LYS A 9 2.52 15.82 -1.14
CA LYS A 9 2.14 15.58 0.26
C LYS A 9 0.82 14.83 0.37
N GLU A 10 -0.18 15.23 -0.39
CA GLU A 10 -1.48 14.55 -0.40
C GLU A 10 -1.36 13.13 -0.94
N THR A 11 -0.57 12.93 -2.00
CA THR A 11 -0.32 11.61 -2.56
C THR A 11 0.33 10.69 -1.53
N ILE A 12 1.35 11.17 -0.82
CA ILE A 12 2.03 10.40 0.22
C ILE A 12 1.04 9.98 1.31
N LYS A 13 0.19 10.90 1.74
CA LYS A 13 -0.81 10.64 2.77
C LYS A 13 -1.78 9.54 2.33
N HIS A 14 -2.27 9.60 1.10
CA HIS A 14 -3.17 8.58 0.57
C HIS A 14 -2.48 7.23 0.42
N LEU A 15 -1.21 7.22 0.01
CA LEU A 15 -0.45 5.97 -0.11
C LEU A 15 -0.18 5.34 1.26
N GLU A 16 0.09 6.14 2.28
CA GLU A 16 0.25 5.64 3.65
C GLU A 16 -1.04 4.99 4.15
N GLU A 17 -2.17 5.63 3.88
CA GLU A 17 -3.47 5.08 4.26
C GLU A 17 -3.79 3.81 3.48
N ALA A 18 -3.53 3.78 2.19
CA ALA A 18 -3.72 2.61 1.35
C ALA A 18 -2.88 1.43 1.85
N ALA A 19 -1.61 1.66 2.18
CA ALA A 19 -0.73 0.63 2.72
C ALA A 19 -1.28 0.07 4.03
N ARG A 20 -1.76 0.92 4.91
CA ARG A 20 -2.35 0.49 6.18
C ARG A 20 -3.58 -0.38 5.96
N ARG A 21 -4.45 0.01 5.03
CA ARG A 21 -5.67 -0.76 4.73
C ARG A 21 -5.34 -2.11 4.10
N ILE A 22 -4.34 -2.16 3.24
CA ILE A 22 -3.90 -3.43 2.63
C ILE A 22 -3.33 -4.35 3.71
N ARG A 23 -2.51 -3.84 4.64
CA ARG A 23 -1.98 -4.64 5.75
C ARG A 23 -3.11 -5.19 6.62
N THR A 24 -4.10 -4.38 6.91
CA THR A 24 -5.26 -4.81 7.71
C THR A 24 -6.02 -5.92 7.00
N SER A 25 -6.27 -5.78 5.69
CA SER A 25 -6.97 -6.80 4.91
C SER A 25 -6.19 -8.11 4.89
N ARG A 26 -4.86 -8.03 4.68
CA ARG A 26 -4.00 -9.21 4.68
C ARG A 26 -4.02 -9.90 6.04
N TYR A 27 -3.91 -9.13 7.11
CA TYR A 27 -3.95 -9.66 8.47
C TYR A 27 -5.28 -10.38 8.75
N LEU A 28 -6.42 -9.79 8.36
CA LEU A 28 -7.72 -10.39 8.57
C LEU A 28 -7.84 -11.73 7.83
N LEU A 29 -7.30 -11.81 6.62
CA LEU A 29 -7.32 -13.04 5.84
C LEU A 29 -6.43 -14.10 6.48
N GLU A 30 -5.23 -13.73 6.93
CA GLU A 30 -4.29 -14.66 7.57
C GLU A 30 -4.86 -15.22 8.88
N GLU A 31 -5.59 -14.38 9.64
CA GLU A 31 -6.15 -14.79 10.92
C GLU A 31 -7.42 -15.64 10.79
N ASN A 32 -8.18 -15.47 9.71
CA ASN A 32 -9.50 -16.07 9.58
C ASN A 32 -9.64 -17.08 8.45
N ALA A 33 -8.70 -17.09 7.49
CA ALA A 33 -8.74 -18.02 6.38
C ALA A 33 -8.26 -19.41 6.81
N LEU A 34 -8.77 -20.43 6.14
CA LEU A 34 -8.28 -21.79 6.33
C LEU A 34 -6.90 -21.93 5.70
N ASP A 35 -5.96 -22.47 6.45
CA ASP A 35 -4.55 -22.56 6.05
C ASP A 35 -4.32 -23.29 4.73
N GLU A 36 -5.21 -24.22 4.38
CA GLU A 36 -5.07 -25.06 3.21
C GLU A 36 -5.81 -24.54 1.98
N ASP A 37 -6.50 -23.41 2.10
CA ASP A 37 -7.27 -22.87 0.98
C ASP A 37 -6.35 -22.07 0.06
N SER A 38 -6.06 -22.64 -1.12
CA SER A 38 -5.16 -22.02 -2.10
C SER A 38 -5.68 -20.70 -2.65
N ASP A 39 -7.01 -20.50 -2.68
CA ASP A 39 -7.58 -19.25 -3.17
C ASP A 39 -7.28 -18.11 -2.18
N TYR A 40 -7.41 -18.37 -0.88
CA TYR A 40 -7.04 -17.37 0.12
C TYR A 40 -5.53 -17.10 0.14
N LEU A 41 -4.71 -18.15 -0.04
CA LEU A 41 -3.26 -17.96 -0.12
C LEU A 41 -2.88 -17.10 -1.32
N ARG A 42 -3.54 -17.32 -2.45
CA ARG A 42 -3.32 -16.51 -3.65
C ARG A 42 -3.71 -15.06 -3.40
N LEU A 43 -4.85 -14.83 -2.75
CA LEU A 43 -5.31 -13.48 -2.42
C LEU A 43 -4.32 -12.78 -1.49
N VAL A 44 -3.82 -13.46 -0.47
CA VAL A 44 -2.80 -12.92 0.44
C VAL A 44 -1.54 -12.54 -0.34
N ALA A 45 -1.10 -13.38 -1.27
CA ALA A 45 0.06 -13.08 -2.11
C ALA A 45 -0.17 -11.83 -2.98
N GLN A 46 -1.37 -11.69 -3.53
CA GLN A 46 -1.73 -10.52 -4.32
C GLN A 46 -1.74 -9.25 -3.47
N LEU A 47 -2.27 -9.32 -2.26
CA LEU A 47 -2.27 -8.19 -1.33
C LEU A 47 -0.84 -7.81 -0.93
N SER A 48 0.03 -8.79 -0.72
CA SER A 48 1.43 -8.54 -0.43
C SER A 48 2.13 -7.83 -1.59
N GLY A 49 1.86 -8.25 -2.83
CA GLY A 49 2.37 -7.59 -4.02
C GLY A 49 1.86 -6.15 -4.15
N ALA A 50 0.58 -5.94 -3.91
CA ALA A 50 -0.02 -4.61 -3.93
C ALA A 50 0.58 -3.70 -2.86
N LEU A 51 0.85 -4.26 -1.67
CA LEU A 51 1.49 -3.52 -0.59
C LEU A 51 2.90 -3.09 -0.99
N ASP A 52 3.68 -4.00 -1.59
CA ASP A 52 5.04 -3.69 -2.03
C ASP A 52 5.05 -2.57 -3.07
N MET A 53 4.12 -2.59 -4.01
CA MET A 53 4.00 -1.54 -5.02
C MET A 53 3.55 -0.22 -4.41
N THR A 54 2.64 -0.26 -3.46
CA THR A 54 2.17 0.94 -2.74
C THR A 54 3.31 1.58 -1.96
N GLU A 55 4.12 0.78 -1.27
CA GLU A 55 5.28 1.27 -0.54
C GLU A 55 6.34 1.85 -1.48
N ALA A 56 6.56 1.22 -2.64
CA ALA A 56 7.49 1.72 -3.64
C ALA A 56 7.02 3.08 -4.18
N ALA A 57 5.72 3.22 -4.45
CA ALA A 57 5.14 4.49 -4.90
C ALA A 57 5.30 5.59 -3.84
N ARG A 58 5.10 5.24 -2.57
CA ARG A 58 5.29 6.18 -1.47
C ARG A 58 6.73 6.68 -1.39
N ARG A 59 7.69 5.76 -1.49
CA ARG A 59 9.11 6.13 -1.49
C ARG A 59 9.45 7.05 -2.67
N GLU A 60 8.92 6.76 -3.85
CA GLU A 60 9.14 7.58 -5.02
C GLU A 60 8.53 8.98 -4.86
N ALA A 61 7.32 9.08 -4.32
CA ALA A 61 6.69 10.36 -4.06
C ALA A 61 7.49 11.21 -3.07
N ARG A 62 8.04 10.57 -2.01
CA ARG A 62 8.90 11.26 -1.05
C ARG A 62 10.20 11.74 -1.71
N ARG A 63 10.78 10.90 -2.56
CA ARG A 63 12.00 11.26 -3.29
C ARG A 63 11.75 12.50 -4.17
N LEU A 64 10.64 12.53 -4.88
CA LEU A 64 10.29 13.66 -5.74
C LEU A 64 10.04 14.93 -4.94
N ARG A 65 9.37 14.81 -3.79
CA ARG A 65 9.14 15.94 -2.90
C ARG A 65 10.45 16.50 -2.37
N ASP A 66 11.35 15.64 -1.94
CA ASP A 66 12.62 16.04 -1.34
C ASP A 66 13.59 16.61 -2.38
N ALA A 67 13.46 16.20 -3.64
CA ALA A 67 14.26 16.72 -4.74
C ALA A 67 13.79 18.09 -5.23
N GLY A 68 12.56 18.42 -4.97
CA GLY A 68 11.98 19.72 -5.33
C GLY A 68 12.20 20.74 -4.23
#